data_3c96081716a64835be2d1e490e6ce43b
#
_entry.id   3c96081716a64835be2d1e490e6ce43b
#
_cell.length_a   1.000
_cell.length_b   1.000
_cell.length_c   1.000
_cell.angle_alpha   90.00
_cell.angle_beta   90.00
_cell.angle_gamma   90.00
#
_symmetry.space_group_name_H-M   'P 1'
#
loop_
_entity.id
_entity.type
_entity.pdbx_description
1 polymer ?
#
loop_
_entity_poly.entity_id
_entity_poly.type
_entity_poly.pdbx_seq_one_letter_code
_entity_poly.pdbx_strand_id
1 'polypeptide(L)'
;QLIKNLTKQNGRTVSRKFYEILNALNLERFYHKKTIMEFYLNTVYLGNGCYGIRTAAEKYFGKDVEDLNAAECATIAAITKAPATFDPLTEDGLAALIEKDEDGNMGRQRYCLSCMLEEGSLTEKQYKKALDYELIFTNSENYKGSQVTKNEDDVVMWLLATHSS
;
A
#
# COMPACT_ATOMS: atom_id res chain seq x y z
N GLN A 1 3.06 -13.64 -4.43
CA GLN A 1 3.19 -13.10 -3.07
C GLN A 1 2.04 -13.56 -2.15
N LEU A 2 0.78 -13.54 -2.62
CA LEU A 2 -0.37 -14.00 -1.84
C LEU A 2 -0.17 -15.42 -1.30
N ILE A 3 0.25 -16.38 -2.14
CA ILE A 3 0.53 -17.77 -1.73
C ILE A 3 1.56 -17.82 -0.60
N LYS A 4 2.63 -17.04 -0.70
CA LYS A 4 3.66 -16.95 0.36
C LYS A 4 3.07 -16.44 1.68
N ASN A 5 2.19 -15.44 1.62
CA ASN A 5 1.54 -14.87 2.80
C ASN A 5 0.61 -15.90 3.47
N LEU A 6 -0.15 -16.66 2.67
CA LEU A 6 -1.11 -17.64 3.17
C LEU A 6 -0.44 -18.90 3.75
N THR A 7 0.67 -19.38 3.15
CA THR A 7 1.32 -20.62 3.57
C THR A 7 2.31 -20.45 4.72
N LYS A 8 2.74 -19.21 5.02
CA LYS A 8 3.75 -18.86 6.05
C LYS A 8 5.06 -19.68 5.97
N GLN A 9 5.34 -20.29 4.83
CA GLN A 9 6.53 -21.11 4.64
C GLN A 9 7.75 -20.27 4.26
N ASN A 10 8.71 -20.11 5.15
CA ASN A 10 9.88 -19.25 4.99
C ASN A 10 11.18 -19.98 4.58
N GLY A 11 11.17 -21.30 4.40
CA GLY A 11 12.35 -22.07 3.97
C GLY A 11 12.83 -21.70 2.55
N ARG A 12 14.14 -21.68 2.31
CA ARG A 12 14.75 -21.38 0.99
C ARG A 12 15.02 -22.65 0.19
N THR A 13 14.01 -23.41 -0.19
CA THR A 13 14.18 -24.65 -0.98
C THR A 13 13.57 -24.49 -2.38
N VAL A 14 14.19 -25.16 -3.37
CA VAL A 14 13.70 -25.16 -4.76
C VAL A 14 12.31 -25.82 -4.86
N SER A 15 12.09 -26.89 -4.13
CA SER A 15 10.80 -27.59 -4.08
C SER A 15 9.66 -26.66 -3.58
N ARG A 16 9.93 -25.86 -2.53
CA ARG A 16 8.96 -24.86 -2.06
C ARG A 16 8.61 -23.86 -3.17
N LYS A 17 9.62 -23.37 -3.92
CA LYS A 17 9.39 -22.42 -5.01
C LYS A 17 8.54 -23.03 -6.12
N PHE A 18 8.74 -24.31 -6.41
CA PHE A 18 7.94 -25.05 -7.36
C PHE A 18 6.47 -25.15 -6.89
N TYR A 19 6.22 -25.47 -5.61
CA TYR A 19 4.87 -25.50 -5.05
C TYR A 19 4.21 -24.12 -5.04
N GLU A 20 4.95 -23.05 -4.75
CA GLU A 20 4.42 -21.68 -4.84
C GLU A 20 3.93 -21.35 -6.25
N ILE A 21 4.71 -21.74 -7.27
CA ILE A 21 4.34 -21.51 -8.68
C ILE A 21 3.10 -22.31 -9.06
N LEU A 22 3.04 -23.60 -8.71
CA LEU A 22 1.86 -24.44 -9.01
C LEU A 22 0.61 -23.92 -8.32
N ASN A 23 0.72 -23.52 -7.06
CA ASN A 23 -0.42 -22.95 -6.32
C ASN A 23 -0.86 -21.59 -6.90
N ALA A 24 0.08 -20.76 -7.37
CA ALA A 24 -0.25 -19.49 -8.03
C ALA A 24 -1.01 -19.74 -9.34
N LEU A 25 -0.55 -20.68 -10.17
CA LEU A 25 -1.22 -21.06 -11.42
C LEU A 25 -2.64 -21.64 -11.14
N ASN A 26 -2.77 -22.45 -10.10
CA ASN A 26 -4.09 -22.95 -9.69
C ASN A 26 -5.01 -21.80 -9.23
N LEU A 27 -4.47 -20.85 -8.45
CA LEU A 27 -5.26 -19.72 -7.98
C LEU A 27 -5.78 -18.88 -9.16
N GLU A 28 -4.91 -18.55 -10.13
CA GLU A 28 -5.29 -17.82 -11.34
C GLU A 28 -6.30 -18.57 -12.23
N ARG A 29 -6.33 -19.91 -12.16
CA ARG A 29 -7.28 -20.72 -12.89
C ARG A 29 -8.69 -20.64 -12.32
N PHE A 30 -8.83 -20.49 -10.99
CA PHE A 30 -10.12 -20.52 -10.28
C PHE A 30 -10.65 -19.15 -9.90
N TYR A 31 -9.78 -18.14 -9.79
CA TYR A 31 -10.14 -16.80 -9.34
C TYR A 31 -9.71 -15.72 -10.32
N HIS A 32 -10.56 -14.72 -10.52
CA HIS A 32 -10.21 -13.53 -11.29
C HIS A 32 -9.13 -12.70 -10.58
N LYS A 33 -8.32 -11.97 -11.33
CA LYS A 33 -7.25 -11.11 -10.80
C LYS A 33 -7.75 -10.15 -9.71
N LYS A 34 -8.96 -9.60 -9.89
CA LYS A 34 -9.59 -8.72 -8.88
C LYS A 34 -9.74 -9.43 -7.54
N THR A 35 -10.27 -10.65 -7.52
CA THR A 35 -10.44 -11.45 -6.30
C THR A 35 -9.10 -11.80 -5.66
N ILE A 36 -8.09 -12.13 -6.47
CA ILE A 36 -6.72 -12.40 -5.99
C ILE A 36 -6.13 -11.16 -5.34
N MET A 37 -6.32 -9.99 -5.96
CA MET A 37 -5.85 -8.71 -5.40
C MET A 37 -6.56 -8.37 -4.09
N GLU A 38 -7.87 -8.57 -4.02
CA GLU A 38 -8.66 -8.38 -2.80
C GLU A 38 -8.16 -9.26 -1.66
N PHE A 39 -7.92 -10.56 -1.92
CA PHE A 39 -7.32 -11.46 -0.93
C PHE A 39 -5.92 -10.99 -0.50
N TYR A 40 -5.10 -10.52 -1.44
CA TYR A 40 -3.79 -9.98 -1.13
C TYR A 40 -3.87 -8.75 -0.23
N LEU A 41 -4.69 -7.78 -0.60
CA LEU A 41 -4.86 -6.52 0.15
C LEU A 41 -5.44 -6.75 1.55
N ASN A 42 -6.26 -7.79 1.73
CA ASN A 42 -6.81 -8.15 3.04
C ASN A 42 -5.84 -8.95 3.93
N THR A 43 -4.74 -9.48 3.38
CA THR A 43 -3.82 -10.38 4.12
C THR A 43 -2.39 -9.90 4.19
N VAL A 44 -2.01 -8.88 3.41
CA VAL A 44 -0.65 -8.36 3.38
C VAL A 44 -0.27 -7.76 4.74
N TYR A 45 0.96 -8.10 5.22
CA TYR A 45 1.50 -7.49 6.43
C TYR A 45 2.03 -6.09 6.12
N LEU A 46 1.61 -5.13 6.91
CA LEU A 46 1.87 -3.70 6.72
C LEU A 46 2.57 -3.02 7.93
N GLY A 47 3.23 -3.82 8.77
CA GLY A 47 3.91 -3.30 9.96
C GLY A 47 2.98 -3.14 11.16
N ASN A 48 3.54 -2.90 12.33
CA ASN A 48 2.84 -2.59 13.59
C ASN A 48 1.66 -3.52 13.94
N GLY A 49 1.76 -4.81 13.55
CA GLY A 49 0.71 -5.80 13.75
C GLY A 49 -0.45 -5.72 12.76
N CYS A 50 -0.39 -4.82 11.77
CA CYS A 50 -1.45 -4.65 10.77
C CYS A 50 -1.37 -5.72 9.68
N TYR A 51 -2.43 -6.47 9.52
CA TYR A 51 -2.67 -7.38 8.41
C TYR A 51 -3.86 -6.88 7.59
N GLY A 52 -3.62 -6.57 6.33
CA GLY A 52 -4.57 -5.99 5.40
C GLY A 52 -4.69 -4.46 5.48
N ILE A 53 -5.15 -3.89 4.36
CA ILE A 53 -5.21 -2.43 4.17
C ILE A 53 -6.20 -1.75 5.11
N ARG A 54 -7.30 -2.41 5.48
CA ARG A 54 -8.29 -1.83 6.41
C ARG A 54 -7.66 -1.55 7.78
N THR A 55 -6.96 -2.54 8.35
CA THR A 55 -6.29 -2.40 9.63
C THR A 55 -5.18 -1.34 9.58
N ALA A 56 -4.48 -1.24 8.43
CA ALA A 56 -3.45 -0.23 8.24
C ALA A 56 -4.04 1.18 8.10
N ALA A 57 -5.14 1.35 7.37
CA ALA A 57 -5.84 2.62 7.23
C ALA A 57 -6.31 3.15 8.59
N GLU A 58 -6.95 2.29 9.39
CA GLU A 58 -7.37 2.61 10.75
C GLU A 58 -6.18 2.91 11.66
N LYS A 59 -5.14 2.07 11.64
CA LYS A 59 -3.96 2.21 12.50
C LYS A 59 -3.15 3.45 12.21
N TYR A 60 -2.89 3.74 10.93
CA TYR A 60 -2.00 4.82 10.54
C TYR A 60 -2.71 6.16 10.38
N PHE A 61 -3.93 6.15 9.87
CA PHE A 61 -4.67 7.38 9.52
C PHE A 61 -5.96 7.55 10.33
N GLY A 62 -6.43 6.53 11.06
CA GLY A 62 -7.70 6.56 11.78
C GLY A 62 -8.89 6.69 10.85
N LYS A 63 -8.81 6.15 9.64
CA LYS A 63 -9.81 6.26 8.57
C LYS A 63 -10.23 4.91 8.06
N ASP A 64 -11.43 4.83 7.48
CA ASP A 64 -11.80 3.72 6.63
C ASP A 64 -11.02 3.77 5.31
N VAL A 65 -10.86 2.60 4.65
CA VAL A 65 -10.11 2.49 3.38
C VAL A 65 -10.69 3.41 2.30
N GLU A 66 -12.02 3.56 2.29
CA GLU A 66 -12.77 4.37 1.32
C GLU A 66 -12.54 5.88 1.48
N ASP A 67 -12.08 6.31 2.67
CA ASP A 67 -11.79 7.71 2.98
C ASP A 67 -10.33 8.10 2.75
N LEU A 68 -9.49 7.15 2.31
CA LEU A 68 -8.07 7.41 2.03
C LEU A 68 -7.91 8.24 0.74
N ASN A 69 -7.08 9.27 0.80
CA ASN A 69 -6.66 10.01 -0.39
C ASN A 69 -5.45 9.35 -1.09
N ALA A 70 -5.07 9.88 -2.26
CA ALA A 70 -3.98 9.33 -3.07
C ALA A 70 -2.63 9.28 -2.34
N ALA A 71 -2.31 10.27 -1.50
CA ALA A 71 -1.07 10.31 -0.73
C ALA A 71 -1.05 9.22 0.35
N GLU A 72 -2.16 9.01 1.04
CA GLU A 72 -2.33 7.98 2.06
C GLU A 72 -2.33 6.58 1.45
N CYS A 73 -3.01 6.37 0.31
CA CYS A 73 -2.96 5.11 -0.44
C CYS A 73 -1.54 4.77 -0.90
N ALA A 74 -0.80 5.75 -1.44
CA ALA A 74 0.60 5.56 -1.84
C ALA A 74 1.51 5.23 -0.66
N THR A 75 1.23 5.78 0.53
CA THR A 75 1.94 5.45 1.77
C THR A 75 1.73 3.99 2.15
N ILE A 76 0.48 3.51 2.19
CA ILE A 76 0.18 2.10 2.49
C ILE A 76 0.82 1.17 1.46
N ALA A 77 0.76 1.52 0.18
CA ALA A 77 1.42 0.75 -0.89
C ALA A 77 2.93 0.69 -0.71
N ALA A 78 3.57 1.80 -0.30
CA ALA A 78 5.00 1.88 -0.05
C ALA A 78 5.46 0.95 1.07
N ILE A 79 4.70 0.84 2.16
CA ILE A 79 4.98 0.00 3.33
C ILE A 79 5.09 -1.48 2.94
N THR A 80 4.34 -1.96 1.95
CA THR A 80 4.33 -3.38 1.53
C THR A 80 5.71 -3.93 1.15
N LYS A 81 6.63 -3.07 0.70
CA LYS A 81 7.98 -3.47 0.28
C LYS A 81 8.85 -3.93 1.45
N ALA A 82 8.83 -3.16 2.54
CA ALA A 82 9.63 -3.43 3.74
C ALA A 82 8.98 -2.74 4.95
N PRO A 83 7.99 -3.37 5.61
CA PRO A 83 7.19 -2.73 6.66
C PRO A 83 7.99 -2.19 7.85
N ALA A 84 9.13 -2.80 8.14
CA ALA A 84 10.01 -2.33 9.22
C ALA A 84 10.82 -1.09 8.84
N THR A 85 11.17 -0.94 7.55
CA THR A 85 11.94 0.19 7.03
C THR A 85 11.06 1.40 6.74
N PHE A 86 9.84 1.15 6.28
CA PHE A 86 8.88 2.17 5.88
C PHE A 86 7.76 2.33 6.92
N ASP A 87 8.13 2.28 8.22
CA ASP A 87 7.17 2.49 9.31
C ASP A 87 6.83 3.98 9.46
N PRO A 88 5.61 4.41 9.11
CA PRO A 88 5.25 5.82 9.09
C PRO A 88 5.12 6.44 10.50
N LEU A 89 5.13 5.60 11.55
CA LEU A 89 5.05 6.05 12.94
C LEU A 89 6.42 6.33 13.56
N THR A 90 7.51 6.13 12.80
CA THR A 90 8.88 6.45 13.21
C THR A 90 9.45 7.55 12.33
N GLU A 91 10.36 8.38 12.88
CA GLU A 91 11.01 9.45 12.13
C GLU A 91 11.80 8.92 10.93
N ASP A 92 12.63 7.87 11.14
CA ASP A 92 13.44 7.25 10.09
C ASP A 92 12.56 6.64 8.98
N GLY A 93 11.48 5.97 9.37
CA GLY A 93 10.56 5.34 8.42
C GLY A 93 9.76 6.37 7.62
N LEU A 94 9.35 7.46 8.25
CA LEU A 94 8.69 8.58 7.57
C LEU A 94 9.66 9.27 6.60
N ALA A 95 10.90 9.55 7.00
CA ALA A 95 11.92 10.08 6.12
C ALA A 95 12.14 9.17 4.90
N ALA A 96 12.29 7.86 5.09
CA ALA A 96 12.44 6.88 4.00
C ALA A 96 11.22 6.83 3.05
N LEU A 97 10.04 7.22 3.51
CA LEU A 97 8.84 7.31 2.70
C LEU A 97 8.81 8.56 1.81
N ILE A 98 9.18 9.72 2.33
CA ILE A 98 8.94 11.02 1.70
C ILE A 98 10.20 11.76 1.24
N GLU A 99 11.33 11.56 1.89
CA GLU A 99 12.57 12.26 1.60
C GLU A 99 13.40 11.55 0.53
N LYS A 100 14.38 12.25 -0.02
CA LYS A 100 15.41 11.64 -0.87
C LYS A 100 16.45 10.99 0.03
N ASP A 101 16.93 9.81 -0.38
CA ASP A 101 18.05 9.17 0.28
C ASP A 101 19.41 9.87 -0.06
N GLU A 102 20.49 9.42 0.57
CA GLU A 102 21.84 9.95 0.37
C GLU A 102 22.31 9.86 -1.09
N ASP A 103 21.82 8.88 -1.85
CA ASP A 103 22.10 8.68 -3.27
C ASP A 103 21.19 9.53 -4.17
N GLY A 104 20.25 10.31 -3.59
CA GLY A 104 19.32 11.17 -4.28
C GLY A 104 18.09 10.45 -4.84
N ASN A 105 17.89 9.16 -4.48
CA ASN A 105 16.69 8.43 -4.88
C ASN A 105 15.48 8.97 -4.13
N MET A 106 14.36 8.99 -4.83
CA MET A 106 13.08 9.48 -4.33
C MET A 106 12.56 8.60 -3.18
N GLY A 107 12.01 9.21 -2.12
CA GLY A 107 11.34 8.50 -1.05
C GLY A 107 10.26 7.54 -1.55
N ARG A 108 10.03 6.44 -0.85
CA ARG A 108 9.24 5.32 -1.37
C ARG A 108 7.78 5.68 -1.68
N GLN A 109 7.15 6.52 -0.87
CA GLN A 109 5.79 7.01 -1.12
C GLN A 109 5.74 7.89 -2.38
N ARG A 110 6.73 8.78 -2.55
CA ARG A 110 6.88 9.64 -3.73
C ARG A 110 7.07 8.80 -5.00
N TYR A 111 7.84 7.72 -4.92
CA TYR A 111 8.00 6.76 -6.01
C TYR A 111 6.67 6.07 -6.35
N CYS A 112 5.89 5.66 -5.37
CA CYS A 112 4.56 5.07 -5.62
C CYS A 112 3.64 6.06 -6.34
N LEU A 113 3.63 7.34 -5.92
CA LEU A 113 2.86 8.39 -6.58
C LEU A 113 3.31 8.61 -8.04
N SER A 114 4.62 8.58 -8.33
CA SER A 114 5.10 8.71 -9.71
C SER A 114 4.66 7.54 -10.58
N CYS A 115 4.72 6.31 -10.07
CA CYS A 115 4.20 5.15 -10.78
C CYS A 115 2.68 5.27 -11.06
N MET A 116 1.89 5.76 -10.08
CA MET A 116 0.46 5.99 -10.27
C MET A 116 0.16 7.04 -11.35
N LEU A 117 1.02 8.05 -11.50
CA LEU A 117 0.92 9.02 -12.59
C LEU A 117 1.29 8.39 -13.94
N GLU A 118 2.41 7.66 -14.00
CA GLU A 118 2.89 6.99 -15.22
C GLU A 118 1.89 5.98 -15.76
N GLU A 119 1.23 5.22 -14.89
CA GLU A 119 0.18 4.25 -15.23
C GLU A 119 -1.18 4.91 -15.54
N GLY A 120 -1.26 6.24 -15.47
CA GLY A 120 -2.48 6.98 -15.79
C GLY A 120 -3.58 6.93 -14.72
N SER A 121 -3.25 6.51 -13.51
CA SER A 121 -4.16 6.37 -12.39
C SER A 121 -4.39 7.66 -11.65
N LEU A 122 -3.43 8.55 -11.75
CA LEU A 122 -3.54 9.92 -11.30
C LEU A 122 -3.35 10.86 -12.49
N THR A 123 -4.14 11.92 -12.51
CA THR A 123 -3.85 13.07 -13.35
C THR A 123 -2.69 13.87 -12.76
N GLU A 124 -2.00 14.69 -13.58
CA GLU A 124 -0.94 15.58 -13.06
C GLU A 124 -1.42 16.49 -11.92
N LYS A 125 -2.67 16.95 -11.98
CA LYS A 125 -3.27 17.78 -10.94
C LYS A 125 -3.41 17.02 -9.63
N GLN A 126 -3.90 15.77 -9.68
CA GLN A 126 -4.04 14.91 -8.50
C GLN A 126 -2.67 14.53 -7.94
N TYR A 127 -1.69 14.23 -8.80
CA TYR A 127 -0.33 13.94 -8.40
C TYR A 127 0.30 15.11 -7.63
N LYS A 128 0.22 16.34 -8.16
CA LYS A 128 0.72 17.54 -7.47
C LYS A 128 0.03 17.75 -6.13
N LYS A 129 -1.31 17.63 -6.09
CA LYS A 129 -2.08 17.71 -4.83
C LYS A 129 -1.64 16.66 -3.81
N ALA A 130 -1.33 15.43 -4.26
CA ALA A 130 -0.86 14.37 -3.39
C ALA A 130 0.57 14.58 -2.88
N LEU A 131 1.44 15.22 -3.69
CA LEU A 131 2.79 15.59 -3.28
C LEU A 131 2.80 16.68 -2.19
N ASP A 132 1.88 17.63 -2.29
CA ASP A 132 1.76 18.76 -1.36
C ASP A 132 0.92 18.41 -0.12
N TYR A 133 0.32 17.21 -0.10
CA TYR A 133 -0.52 16.77 1.01
C TYR A 133 0.31 16.46 2.24
N GLU A 134 0.01 17.10 3.37
CA GLU A 134 0.59 16.80 4.66
C GLU A 134 0.00 15.52 5.23
N LEU A 135 0.84 14.49 5.36
CA LEU A 135 0.43 13.21 5.95
C LEU A 135 0.28 13.36 7.46
N ILE A 136 -0.94 13.15 7.96
CA ILE A 136 -1.24 13.20 9.39
C ILE A 136 -1.49 11.78 9.88
N PHE A 137 -0.61 11.29 10.75
CA PHE A 137 -0.71 9.96 11.34
C PHE A 137 -1.34 10.01 12.73
N THR A 138 -1.88 8.89 13.18
CA THR A 138 -2.59 8.77 14.47
C THR A 138 -1.73 9.11 15.70
N ASN A 139 -0.39 9.03 15.57
CA ASN A 139 0.56 9.40 16.62
C ASN A 139 1.05 10.85 16.53
N SER A 140 0.61 11.63 15.54
CA SER A 140 1.03 13.02 15.39
C SER A 140 0.22 13.95 16.32
N GLU A 141 0.84 15.04 16.79
CA GLU A 141 0.17 16.05 17.63
C GLU A 141 -1.00 16.74 16.90
N ASN A 142 -0.96 16.77 15.57
CA ASN A 142 -1.98 17.35 14.71
C ASN A 142 -3.16 16.40 14.43
N TYR A 143 -3.13 15.17 14.93
CA TYR A 143 -4.22 14.23 14.73
C TYR A 143 -5.44 14.61 15.58
N LYS A 144 -6.54 14.96 14.92
CA LYS A 144 -7.80 15.41 15.57
C LYS A 144 -8.90 14.34 15.60
N GLY A 145 -8.54 13.05 15.45
CA GLY A 145 -9.50 11.97 15.26
C GLY A 145 -9.90 11.81 13.79
N SER A 146 -10.76 10.82 13.52
CA SER A 146 -11.23 10.53 12.16
C SER A 146 -11.97 11.73 11.57
N GLN A 147 -11.30 12.47 10.71
CA GLN A 147 -11.91 13.49 9.86
C GLN A 147 -12.36 12.77 8.59
N VAL A 148 -13.62 12.36 8.54
CA VAL A 148 -14.24 11.84 7.32
C VAL A 148 -14.37 13.00 6.33
N THR A 149 -13.33 13.25 5.56
CA THR A 149 -13.46 14.04 4.34
C THR A 149 -13.91 13.09 3.24
N LYS A 150 -15.18 13.13 2.88
CA LYS A 150 -15.66 12.47 1.66
C LYS A 150 -14.85 13.03 0.49
N ASN A 151 -13.86 12.26 0.03
CA ASN A 151 -13.17 12.56 -1.21
C ASN A 151 -14.08 12.13 -2.36
N GLU A 152 -14.45 13.08 -3.21
CA GLU A 152 -15.21 12.84 -4.46
C GLU A 152 -14.38 12.06 -5.52
N ASP A 153 -13.11 11.77 -5.24
CA ASP A 153 -12.22 11.04 -6.13
C ASP A 153 -12.02 9.61 -5.62
N ASP A 154 -12.72 8.67 -6.24
CA ASP A 154 -12.73 7.21 -5.98
C ASP A 154 -11.36 6.53 -6.20
N VAL A 155 -10.35 6.88 -5.40
CA VAL A 155 -8.98 6.34 -5.52
C VAL A 155 -8.92 4.86 -5.11
N VAL A 156 -9.82 4.42 -4.23
CA VAL A 156 -9.89 3.01 -3.80
C VAL A 156 -10.42 2.11 -4.91
N MET A 157 -11.36 2.59 -5.72
CA MET A 157 -11.85 1.86 -6.90
C MET A 157 -10.74 1.69 -7.93
N TRP A 158 -9.74 2.55 -7.94
CA TRP A 158 -8.62 2.43 -8.83
C TRP A 158 -7.67 1.28 -8.45
N LEU A 159 -7.31 1.09 -7.16
CA LEU A 159 -6.52 -0.06 -6.69
C LEU A 159 -7.20 -1.40 -7.08
N LEU A 160 -8.53 -1.39 -7.24
CA LEU A 160 -9.33 -2.54 -7.68
C LEU A 160 -9.56 -2.58 -9.19
N ALA A 161 -9.47 -1.46 -9.92
CA ALA A 161 -9.84 -1.33 -11.33
C ALA A 161 -8.66 -1.48 -12.32
N THR A 162 -7.42 -1.20 -11.93
CA THR A 162 -6.24 -1.18 -12.82
C THR A 162 -5.78 -2.55 -13.35
N HIS A 163 -6.52 -3.63 -13.07
CA HIS A 163 -6.19 -4.97 -13.58
C HIS A 163 -7.35 -5.66 -14.32
N SER A 164 -8.26 -4.89 -14.92
CA SER A 164 -9.32 -5.43 -15.78
C SER A 164 -9.08 -5.14 -17.27
N SER A 165 -7.81 -5.32 -17.72
CA SER A 165 -7.47 -5.39 -19.15
C SER A 165 -6.63 -6.60 -19.41
#